data_d2f0e3611b3d77e187012ac0c9b57ba5
#
_entry.id   d2f0e3611b3d77e187012ac0c9b57ba5
#
_cell.length_a   1.000
_cell.length_b   1.000
_cell.length_c   1.000
_cell.angle_alpha   90.00
_cell.angle_beta   90.00
_cell.angle_gamma   90.00
#
_symmetry.space_group_name_H-M   'P 1'
#
loop_
_entity.id
_entity.type
_entity.pdbx_description
1 polymer ?
#
loop_
_entity_poly.entity_id
_entity_poly.type
_entity_poly.pdbx_seq_one_letter_code
_entity_poly.pdbx_strand_id
1 'polypeptide(L)'
;MTNIILCGGSGTRLWPISRTLMPKQFVKLFSDKSLFQLTVERNSKLCNKNFIVSNSEQYFIALDQMEEFITHDLQHTTNYLLEPIGRNTAPAIALACMALDFDEIVLVTPSDHLIKDEKEYEKVLKKAKEFASENKLVTFGITPTFAETGFGYIETVNEFDVKAFHEKPNFEIATSYLKAGNYYWNSGMFCFKAGVFLDELKTYSPEIYETSKIAFENATNTNNLIRIKHEDMANIPEDSIDYAVMEKSNIVKVIPSNISWSDVGSFDSLYEELPKDENNNTINDNHIAIDSKNNLVYGVERKIATVDIEDLIIIDTGDALLISKKGSSQKVKKVVEKLKESNSQLHNIHLTGYRPWGSYTVLEESNGYKIKRIEVNPGKRLSLQKHFHRSEHWI
;
A
#
# COMPACT_ATOMS: atom_id res chain seq x y z
N MET A 1 8.91 20.08 2.04
CA MET A 1 9.03 18.60 2.09
C MET A 1 7.91 18.01 1.28
N THR A 2 8.25 17.09 0.39
CA THR A 2 7.33 16.40 -0.51
C THR A 2 7.09 14.97 0.01
N ASN A 3 5.83 14.54 0.11
CA ASN A 3 5.46 13.18 0.45
C ASN A 3 5.39 12.33 -0.82
N ILE A 4 6.32 11.39 -1.02
CA ILE A 4 6.27 10.39 -2.09
C ILE A 4 5.50 9.18 -1.55
N ILE A 5 4.32 8.92 -2.13
CA ILE A 5 3.45 7.81 -1.73
C ILE A 5 3.57 6.70 -2.76
N LEU A 6 4.06 5.54 -2.32
CA LEU A 6 4.19 4.37 -3.17
C LEU A 6 2.90 3.54 -3.13
N CYS A 7 2.16 3.54 -4.23
CA CYS A 7 0.90 2.81 -4.39
C CYS A 7 1.10 1.45 -5.08
N GLY A 8 2.22 0.79 -4.84
CA GLY A 8 2.50 -0.56 -5.35
C GLY A 8 1.83 -1.66 -4.54
N GLY A 9 1.90 -2.89 -5.08
CA GLY A 9 1.42 -4.09 -4.40
C GLY A 9 -0.01 -4.50 -4.75
N SER A 10 -0.26 -5.81 -4.78
CA SER A 10 -1.57 -6.40 -5.12
C SER A 10 -2.38 -6.81 -3.89
N GLY A 11 -1.79 -6.80 -2.69
CA GLY A 11 -2.48 -7.13 -1.43
C GLY A 11 -3.13 -8.53 -1.38
N THR A 12 -2.64 -9.51 -2.13
CA THR A 12 -3.27 -10.82 -2.34
C THR A 12 -3.56 -11.61 -1.07
N ARG A 13 -2.86 -11.32 0.03
CA ARG A 13 -3.07 -11.98 1.35
C ARG A 13 -4.37 -11.57 2.04
N LEU A 14 -5.00 -10.50 1.60
CA LEU A 14 -6.32 -10.04 2.08
C LEU A 14 -7.46 -10.39 1.10
N TRP A 15 -7.26 -11.35 0.19
CA TRP A 15 -8.37 -11.88 -0.59
C TRP A 15 -9.40 -12.53 0.35
N PRO A 16 -10.71 -12.31 0.19
CA PRO A 16 -11.41 -11.67 -0.92
C PRO A 16 -11.64 -10.15 -0.79
N ILE A 17 -11.20 -9.50 0.27
CA ILE A 17 -11.34 -8.03 0.41
C ILE A 17 -10.52 -7.31 -0.65
N SER A 18 -9.26 -7.68 -0.84
CA SER A 18 -8.40 -7.13 -1.88
C SER A 18 -8.49 -7.92 -3.19
N ARG A 19 -8.35 -7.20 -4.30
CA ARG A 19 -8.28 -7.73 -5.66
C ARG A 19 -7.14 -7.02 -6.41
N THR A 20 -6.70 -7.56 -7.54
CA THR A 20 -5.66 -6.90 -8.36
C THR A 20 -6.05 -5.47 -8.72
N LEU A 21 -7.30 -5.25 -9.14
CA LEU A 21 -7.82 -3.93 -9.51
C LEU A 21 -8.38 -3.10 -8.34
N MET A 22 -8.43 -3.68 -7.15
CA MET A 22 -8.79 -3.00 -5.90
C MET A 22 -7.87 -3.52 -4.79
N PRO A 23 -6.59 -3.15 -4.80
CA PRO A 23 -5.66 -3.61 -3.76
C PRO A 23 -5.96 -2.97 -2.41
N LYS A 24 -5.42 -3.57 -1.34
CA LYS A 24 -5.78 -3.26 0.06
C LYS A 24 -5.70 -1.78 0.42
N GLN A 25 -4.72 -1.05 -0.16
CA GLN A 25 -4.51 0.37 0.14
C GLN A 25 -5.70 1.25 -0.23
N PHE A 26 -6.52 0.83 -1.18
CA PHE A 26 -7.70 1.58 -1.63
C PHE A 26 -9.02 1.07 -1.05
N VAL A 27 -9.00 -0.05 -0.32
CA VAL A 27 -10.21 -0.56 0.34
C VAL A 27 -10.48 0.23 1.63
N LYS A 28 -11.71 0.70 1.82
CA LYS A 28 -12.12 1.43 3.02
C LYS A 28 -12.32 0.44 4.18
N LEU A 29 -11.27 0.22 4.96
CA LEU A 29 -11.24 -0.72 6.08
C LEU A 29 -11.37 -0.05 7.44
N PHE A 30 -11.09 1.25 7.53
CA PHE A 30 -11.00 1.99 8.78
C PHE A 30 -11.84 3.27 8.72
N SER A 31 -12.95 3.30 9.44
CA SER A 31 -13.82 4.50 9.56
C SER A 31 -14.15 5.16 8.21
N ASP A 32 -14.57 4.37 7.23
CA ASP A 32 -14.91 4.79 5.85
C ASP A 32 -13.72 5.38 5.05
N LYS A 33 -12.50 5.23 5.56
CA LYS A 33 -11.28 5.63 4.86
C LYS A 33 -10.44 4.42 4.44
N SER A 34 -9.75 4.58 3.34
CA SER A 34 -8.72 3.65 2.90
C SER A 34 -7.37 3.96 3.57
N LEU A 35 -6.46 2.97 3.58
CA LEU A 35 -5.09 3.18 4.08
C LEU A 35 -4.36 4.28 3.29
N PHE A 36 -4.61 4.37 1.98
CA PHE A 36 -4.10 5.44 1.13
C PHE A 36 -4.59 6.81 1.61
N GLN A 37 -5.90 6.96 1.86
CA GLN A 37 -6.48 8.19 2.36
C GLN A 37 -5.93 8.57 3.73
N LEU A 38 -5.81 7.62 4.66
CA LEU A 38 -5.19 7.83 5.97
C LEU A 38 -3.73 8.28 5.86
N THR A 39 -2.98 7.71 4.90
CA THR A 39 -1.59 8.10 4.66
C THR A 39 -1.47 9.52 4.11
N VAL A 40 -2.32 9.89 3.15
CA VAL A 40 -2.37 11.27 2.62
C VAL A 40 -2.72 12.26 3.74
N GLU A 41 -3.79 12.01 4.48
CA GLU A 41 -4.28 12.89 5.55
C GLU A 41 -3.21 13.12 6.62
N ARG A 42 -2.61 12.05 7.13
CA ARG A 42 -1.57 12.10 8.14
C ARG A 42 -0.36 12.90 7.67
N ASN A 43 0.13 12.62 6.47
CA ASN A 43 1.35 13.23 5.95
C ASN A 43 1.13 14.68 5.47
N SER A 44 -0.09 15.05 5.07
CA SER A 44 -0.43 16.42 4.65
C SER A 44 -0.29 17.45 5.78
N LYS A 45 -0.27 17.01 7.04
CA LYS A 45 0.03 17.88 8.20
C LYS A 45 1.48 18.37 8.23
N LEU A 46 2.38 17.65 7.59
CA LEU A 46 3.84 17.86 7.66
C LEU A 46 4.49 18.09 6.30
N CYS A 47 3.84 17.64 5.23
CA CYS A 47 4.27 17.80 3.85
C CYS A 47 3.30 18.72 3.13
N ASN A 48 3.84 19.65 2.33
CA ASN A 48 3.05 20.63 1.56
C ASN A 48 2.79 20.21 0.10
N LYS A 49 3.36 19.08 -0.31
CA LYS A 49 3.18 18.51 -1.65
C LYS A 49 3.04 16.99 -1.53
N ASN A 50 2.23 16.39 -2.38
CA ASN A 50 2.14 14.95 -2.57
C ASN A 50 2.68 14.55 -3.94
N PHE A 51 3.38 13.43 -3.99
CA PHE A 51 3.87 12.80 -5.22
C PHE A 51 3.46 11.33 -5.19
N ILE A 52 2.44 10.99 -5.97
CA ILE A 52 1.84 9.64 -5.94
C ILE A 52 2.45 8.81 -7.07
N VAL A 53 3.15 7.73 -6.71
CA VAL A 53 3.68 6.75 -7.66
C VAL A 53 2.73 5.57 -7.70
N SER A 54 2.15 5.31 -8.85
CA SER A 54 1.11 4.28 -9.04
C SER A 54 1.24 3.61 -10.40
N ASN A 55 0.62 2.44 -10.56
CA ASN A 55 0.45 1.88 -11.89
C ASN A 55 -0.74 2.54 -12.63
N SER A 56 -0.78 2.36 -13.95
CA SER A 56 -1.80 2.99 -14.79
C SER A 56 -3.23 2.52 -14.48
N GLU A 57 -3.41 1.31 -13.95
CA GLU A 57 -4.73 0.74 -13.65
C GLU A 57 -5.31 1.29 -12.34
N GLN A 58 -4.45 1.56 -11.36
CA GLN A 58 -4.83 2.05 -10.03
C GLN A 58 -4.90 3.58 -9.95
N TYR A 59 -4.34 4.28 -10.94
CA TYR A 59 -4.28 5.75 -10.97
C TYR A 59 -5.64 6.42 -10.75
N PHE A 60 -6.69 5.90 -11.40
CA PHE A 60 -8.01 6.51 -11.32
C PHE A 60 -8.64 6.37 -9.92
N ILE A 61 -8.38 5.26 -9.23
CA ILE A 61 -8.83 5.09 -7.84
C ILE A 61 -8.09 6.05 -6.91
N ALA A 62 -6.78 6.20 -7.11
CA ALA A 62 -5.99 7.17 -6.36
C ALA A 62 -6.48 8.60 -6.59
N LEU A 63 -6.81 8.95 -7.84
CA LEU A 63 -7.36 10.26 -8.20
C LEU A 63 -8.72 10.49 -7.54
N ASP A 64 -9.66 9.55 -7.67
CA ASP A 64 -11.01 9.67 -7.08
C ASP A 64 -10.93 9.82 -5.55
N GLN A 65 -10.07 9.03 -4.88
CA GLN A 65 -9.88 9.12 -3.44
C GLN A 65 -9.18 10.41 -3.01
N MET A 66 -8.33 10.99 -3.85
CA MET A 66 -7.77 12.33 -3.61
C MET A 66 -8.82 13.43 -3.79
N GLU A 67 -9.70 13.32 -4.80
CA GLU A 67 -10.78 14.29 -5.03
C GLU A 67 -11.74 14.36 -3.81
N GLU A 68 -11.98 13.26 -3.11
CA GLU A 68 -12.75 13.24 -1.85
C GLU A 68 -12.13 14.13 -0.75
N PHE A 69 -10.79 14.34 -0.78
CA PHE A 69 -10.09 15.22 0.17
C PHE A 69 -10.13 16.70 -0.21
N ILE A 70 -10.08 17.01 -1.50
CA ILE A 70 -9.96 18.40 -1.99
C ILE A 70 -11.17 19.26 -1.62
N THR A 71 -12.32 18.66 -1.34
CA THR A 71 -13.54 19.37 -0.90
C THR A 71 -13.44 19.94 0.53
N HIS A 72 -12.39 19.63 1.29
CA HIS A 72 -12.26 19.96 2.72
C HIS A 72 -10.93 20.64 3.10
N ASP A 73 -10.50 21.72 2.43
CA ASP A 73 -9.43 22.64 2.89
C ASP A 73 -7.95 22.30 2.61
N LEU A 74 -7.60 21.26 1.88
CA LEU A 74 -6.19 20.99 1.60
C LEU A 74 -5.80 21.41 0.19
N GLN A 75 -5.27 22.65 0.02
CA GLN A 75 -4.62 23.14 -1.21
C GLN A 75 -3.21 22.55 -1.37
N HIS A 76 -3.06 21.23 -1.29
CA HIS A 76 -1.76 20.60 -1.55
C HIS A 76 -1.61 20.31 -3.05
N THR A 77 -0.47 20.71 -3.61
CA THR A 77 -0.12 20.31 -4.98
C THR A 77 0.13 18.80 -4.99
N THR A 78 -0.59 18.08 -5.85
CA THR A 78 -0.39 16.65 -6.04
C THR A 78 0.08 16.36 -7.45
N ASN A 79 1.22 15.68 -7.55
CA ASN A 79 1.77 15.15 -8.79
C ASN A 79 1.63 13.62 -8.82
N TYR A 80 1.54 13.07 -10.01
CA TYR A 80 1.40 11.64 -10.26
C TYR A 80 2.49 11.14 -11.19
N LEU A 81 3.05 9.97 -10.88
CA LEU A 81 3.94 9.23 -11.76
C LEU A 81 3.35 7.86 -12.00
N LEU A 82 3.17 7.50 -13.27
CA LEU A 82 2.59 6.23 -13.66
C LEU A 82 3.65 5.28 -14.21
N GLU A 83 3.79 4.16 -13.52
CA GLU A 83 4.60 3.03 -13.92
C GLU A 83 3.74 2.06 -14.74
N PRO A 84 4.08 1.78 -16.00
CA PRO A 84 3.35 0.79 -16.81
C PRO A 84 3.56 -0.65 -16.32
N ILE A 85 4.70 -0.91 -15.67
CA ILE A 85 5.04 -2.16 -14.99
C ILE A 85 5.82 -1.83 -13.71
N GLY A 86 5.60 -2.60 -12.64
CA GLY A 86 6.37 -2.45 -11.40
C GLY A 86 7.82 -2.92 -11.55
N ARG A 87 8.76 -2.15 -11.01
CA ARG A 87 10.20 -2.47 -10.94
C ARG A 87 10.75 -2.36 -9.52
N ASN A 88 9.86 -2.60 -8.52
CA ASN A 88 10.19 -2.48 -7.11
C ASN A 88 10.44 -1.01 -6.67
N THR A 89 10.89 -0.79 -5.44
CA THR A 89 10.88 0.53 -4.80
C THR A 89 12.02 1.44 -5.23
N ALA A 90 13.21 0.93 -5.56
CA ALA A 90 14.34 1.78 -5.95
C ALA A 90 14.07 2.58 -7.24
N PRO A 91 13.61 1.96 -8.36
CA PRO A 91 13.23 2.70 -9.56
C PRO A 91 12.06 3.67 -9.35
N ALA A 92 11.04 3.26 -8.60
CA ALA A 92 9.87 4.09 -8.30
C ALA A 92 10.26 5.40 -7.60
N ILE A 93 11.13 5.29 -6.57
CA ILE A 93 11.64 6.43 -5.82
C ILE A 93 12.60 7.27 -6.68
N ALA A 94 13.47 6.63 -7.49
CA ALA A 94 14.40 7.33 -8.36
C ALA A 94 13.65 8.22 -9.38
N LEU A 95 12.66 7.66 -10.06
CA LEU A 95 11.83 8.40 -11.03
C LEU A 95 11.09 9.57 -10.37
N ALA A 96 10.57 9.38 -9.15
CA ALA A 96 9.92 10.45 -8.40
C ALA A 96 10.94 11.54 -7.99
N CYS A 97 12.14 11.17 -7.51
CA CYS A 97 13.18 12.11 -7.13
C CYS A 97 13.73 12.90 -8.32
N MET A 98 13.82 12.30 -9.52
CA MET A 98 14.23 13.00 -10.75
C MET A 98 13.26 14.11 -11.18
N ALA A 99 12.01 14.07 -10.71
CA ALA A 99 11.00 15.10 -10.95
C ALA A 99 11.03 16.25 -9.92
N LEU A 100 11.91 16.20 -8.93
CA LEU A 100 11.98 17.14 -7.82
C LEU A 100 13.31 17.92 -7.84
N ASP A 101 13.35 19.03 -7.09
CA ASP A 101 14.60 19.75 -6.89
C ASP A 101 15.59 18.87 -6.10
N PHE A 102 16.88 19.02 -6.42
CA PHE A 102 17.96 18.24 -5.82
C PHE A 102 17.99 18.32 -4.28
N ASP A 103 17.74 19.51 -3.73
CA ASP A 103 17.71 19.78 -2.29
C ASP A 103 16.34 19.57 -1.64
N GLU A 104 15.31 19.16 -2.41
CA GLU A 104 13.98 18.88 -1.86
C GLU A 104 14.07 17.68 -0.89
N ILE A 105 13.64 17.89 0.34
CA ILE A 105 13.50 16.80 1.30
C ILE A 105 12.22 16.03 0.97
N VAL A 106 12.36 14.73 0.82
CA VAL A 106 11.25 13.81 0.56
C VAL A 106 11.00 12.91 1.76
N LEU A 107 9.73 12.63 2.01
CA LEU A 107 9.24 11.56 2.87
C LEU A 107 8.67 10.49 1.96
N VAL A 108 9.27 9.31 1.92
CA VAL A 108 8.79 8.17 1.13
C VAL A 108 7.97 7.27 2.04
N THR A 109 6.73 7.01 1.68
CA THR A 109 5.83 6.16 2.47
C THR A 109 5.08 5.17 1.60
N PRO A 110 4.94 3.91 2.05
CA PRO A 110 3.94 3.00 1.49
C PRO A 110 2.53 3.55 1.72
N SER A 111 1.63 3.32 0.77
CA SER A 111 0.24 3.76 0.85
C SER A 111 -0.66 2.85 1.70
N ASP A 112 -0.13 1.72 2.16
CA ASP A 112 -0.89 0.59 2.69
C ASP A 112 -0.59 0.26 4.16
N HIS A 113 0.08 1.18 4.89
CA HIS A 113 0.41 1.04 6.29
C HIS A 113 -0.50 1.88 7.20
N LEU A 114 -0.86 1.30 8.34
CA LEU A 114 -1.60 1.96 9.40
C LEU A 114 -0.63 2.54 10.43
N ILE A 115 -0.84 3.78 10.86
CA ILE A 115 -0.13 4.44 11.97
C ILE A 115 -1.19 5.12 12.82
N LYS A 116 -1.28 4.75 14.10
CA LYS A 116 -2.32 5.26 15.02
C LYS A 116 -1.82 6.38 15.93
N ASP A 117 -0.55 6.38 16.33
CA ASP A 117 0.00 7.46 17.14
C ASP A 117 0.60 8.56 16.26
N GLU A 118 -0.29 9.45 15.81
CA GLU A 118 0.10 10.58 14.97
C GLU A 118 1.00 11.59 15.69
N LYS A 119 0.85 11.74 17.02
CA LYS A 119 1.68 12.70 17.79
C LYS A 119 3.13 12.23 17.87
N GLU A 120 3.33 10.95 18.13
CA GLU A 120 4.67 10.37 18.12
C GLU A 120 5.26 10.35 16.71
N TYR A 121 4.44 10.06 15.70
CA TYR A 121 4.83 10.13 14.29
C TYR A 121 5.34 11.52 13.90
N GLU A 122 4.68 12.60 14.32
CA GLU A 122 5.14 13.97 14.07
C GLU A 122 6.52 14.26 14.67
N LYS A 123 6.82 13.76 15.89
CA LYS A 123 8.13 13.95 16.52
C LYS A 123 9.21 13.19 15.75
N VAL A 124 8.93 11.94 15.40
CA VAL A 124 9.82 11.09 14.63
C VAL A 124 10.15 11.73 13.27
N LEU A 125 9.15 12.28 12.57
CA LEU A 125 9.34 12.97 11.29
C LEU A 125 10.16 14.26 11.42
N LYS A 126 9.98 15.04 12.49
CA LYS A 126 10.82 16.22 12.74
C LYS A 126 12.29 15.83 12.86
N LYS A 127 12.58 14.76 13.61
CA LYS A 127 13.94 14.23 13.74
C LYS A 127 14.48 13.69 12.41
N ALA A 128 13.65 13.00 11.62
CA ALA A 128 14.05 12.54 10.30
C ALA A 128 14.44 13.69 9.36
N LYS A 129 13.65 14.78 9.38
CA LYS A 129 13.93 15.98 8.61
C LYS A 129 15.26 16.65 9.01
N GLU A 130 15.63 16.65 10.30
CA GLU A 130 16.93 17.15 10.76
C GLU A 130 18.08 16.36 10.12
N PHE A 131 18.09 15.04 10.23
CA PHE A 131 19.11 14.20 9.62
C PHE A 131 19.11 14.29 8.08
N ALA A 132 17.95 14.34 7.43
CA ALA A 132 17.86 14.52 5.99
C ALA A 132 18.48 15.87 5.55
N SER A 133 18.31 16.95 6.34
CA SER A 133 18.94 18.25 6.09
C SER A 133 20.47 18.18 6.16
N GLU A 134 21.02 17.25 6.95
CA GLU A 134 22.45 16.94 7.07
C GLU A 134 22.95 15.94 6.02
N ASN A 135 22.21 15.74 4.94
CA ASN A 135 22.51 14.81 3.85
C ASN A 135 22.60 13.33 4.31
N LYS A 136 21.76 12.92 5.26
CA LYS A 136 21.63 11.51 5.65
C LYS A 136 20.45 10.87 4.95
N LEU A 137 20.54 9.56 4.71
CA LEU A 137 19.42 8.71 4.34
C LEU A 137 18.80 8.18 5.65
N VAL A 138 17.54 8.46 5.89
CA VAL A 138 16.87 8.09 7.13
C VAL A 138 15.84 7.01 6.86
N THR A 139 15.82 5.96 7.68
CA THR A 139 14.76 4.96 7.76
C THR A 139 14.10 4.97 9.14
N PHE A 140 12.89 4.44 9.24
CA PHE A 140 12.11 4.38 10.47
C PHE A 140 12.08 2.94 10.99
N GLY A 141 12.69 2.71 12.13
CA GLY A 141 12.79 1.41 12.76
C GLY A 141 11.67 1.21 13.77
N ILE A 142 10.78 0.26 13.52
CA ILE A 142 9.68 -0.07 14.44
C ILE A 142 10.19 -1.00 15.54
N THR A 143 9.92 -0.67 16.79
CA THR A 143 10.30 -1.52 17.92
C THR A 143 9.58 -2.87 17.84
N PRO A 144 10.29 -4.01 17.72
CA PRO A 144 9.68 -5.31 17.62
C PRO A 144 8.95 -5.69 18.90
N THR A 145 7.71 -6.19 18.78
CA THR A 145 6.91 -6.69 19.91
C THR A 145 6.82 -8.22 19.93
N PHE A 146 7.17 -8.86 18.81
CA PHE A 146 7.20 -10.32 18.64
C PHE A 146 8.23 -10.72 17.57
N ALA A 147 8.52 -12.03 17.47
CA ALA A 147 9.45 -12.55 16.47
C ALA A 147 8.74 -12.70 15.11
N GLU A 148 8.78 -11.65 14.28
CA GLU A 148 8.19 -11.65 12.93
C GLU A 148 9.21 -12.12 11.89
N THR A 149 8.81 -13.03 11.02
CA THR A 149 9.66 -13.59 9.96
C THR A 149 9.38 -13.00 8.58
N GLY A 150 8.32 -12.20 8.47
CA GLY A 150 7.89 -11.53 7.23
C GLY A 150 8.52 -10.17 7.01
N PHE A 151 9.22 -9.60 8.01
CA PHE A 151 9.83 -8.28 7.96
C PHE A 151 11.35 -8.34 7.86
N GLY A 152 11.93 -7.27 7.27
CA GLY A 152 13.34 -6.97 7.43
C GLY A 152 13.62 -6.39 8.82
N TYR A 153 14.83 -6.61 9.33
CA TYR A 153 15.32 -6.06 10.59
C TYR A 153 16.51 -5.15 10.35
N ILE A 154 16.58 -4.07 11.12
CA ILE A 154 17.68 -3.11 11.12
C ILE A 154 18.44 -3.29 12.43
N GLU A 155 19.72 -3.69 12.37
CA GLU A 155 20.62 -3.75 13.50
C GLU A 155 21.28 -2.40 13.73
N THR A 156 21.35 -1.94 14.99
CA THR A 156 21.97 -0.66 15.34
C THR A 156 23.20 -0.82 16.19
N VAL A 157 24.16 0.11 16.04
CA VAL A 157 25.33 0.23 16.91
C VAL A 157 25.02 1.08 18.14
N ASN A 158 24.25 2.14 17.93
CA ASN A 158 23.74 3.05 18.95
C ASN A 158 22.31 3.45 18.58
N GLU A 159 21.79 4.52 19.18
CA GLU A 159 20.39 4.94 18.97
C GLU A 159 20.01 5.18 17.50
N PHE A 160 20.95 5.70 16.66
CA PHE A 160 20.62 6.14 15.30
C PHE A 160 21.51 5.53 14.21
N ASP A 161 22.65 4.94 14.57
CA ASP A 161 23.60 4.42 13.58
C ASP A 161 23.27 2.99 13.19
N VAL A 162 23.01 2.79 11.91
CA VAL A 162 22.75 1.47 11.34
C VAL A 162 24.05 0.67 11.24
N LYS A 163 24.02 -0.58 11.69
CA LYS A 163 25.09 -1.55 11.52
C LYS A 163 24.87 -2.46 10.33
N ALA A 164 23.66 -2.99 10.20
CA ALA A 164 23.31 -3.93 9.13
C ALA A 164 21.80 -4.03 8.95
N PHE A 165 21.39 -4.47 7.76
CA PHE A 165 20.03 -4.91 7.46
C PHE A 165 19.98 -6.44 7.38
N HIS A 166 18.88 -7.04 7.82
CA HIS A 166 18.69 -8.48 7.86
C HIS A 166 17.28 -8.78 7.31
N GLU A 167 17.20 -9.31 6.10
CA GLU A 167 15.92 -9.53 5.43
C GLU A 167 15.31 -10.87 5.83
N LYS A 168 14.09 -10.84 6.33
CA LYS A 168 13.20 -11.99 6.60
C LYS A 168 13.91 -13.17 7.28
N PRO A 169 14.41 -13.00 8.51
CA PRO A 169 15.07 -14.07 9.24
C PRO A 169 14.12 -15.24 9.53
N ASN A 170 14.68 -16.40 9.82
CA ASN A 170 13.88 -17.49 10.38
C ASN A 170 13.45 -17.18 11.83
N PHE A 171 12.52 -17.96 12.37
CA PHE A 171 11.92 -17.70 13.68
C PHE A 171 12.94 -17.71 14.83
N GLU A 172 13.96 -18.56 14.80
CA GLU A 172 15.00 -18.64 15.82
C GLU A 172 15.85 -17.36 15.83
N ILE A 173 16.25 -16.90 14.63
CA ILE A 173 17.01 -15.67 14.46
C ILE A 173 16.16 -14.46 14.86
N ALA A 174 14.91 -14.36 14.42
CA ALA A 174 13.99 -13.28 14.81
C ALA A 174 13.79 -13.22 16.34
N THR A 175 13.70 -14.39 16.99
CA THR A 175 13.63 -14.47 18.45
C THR A 175 14.91 -13.96 19.14
N SER A 176 16.08 -14.21 18.55
CA SER A 176 17.35 -13.71 19.08
C SER A 176 17.44 -12.18 18.94
N TYR A 177 16.95 -11.61 17.83
CA TYR A 177 16.90 -10.16 17.60
C TYR A 177 16.01 -9.45 18.62
N LEU A 178 14.83 -10.03 18.89
CA LEU A 178 13.93 -9.50 19.91
C LEU A 178 14.60 -9.44 21.31
N LYS A 179 15.38 -10.47 21.68
CA LYS A 179 16.09 -10.52 22.95
C LYS A 179 17.28 -9.56 23.03
N ALA A 180 17.93 -9.30 21.91
CA ALA A 180 19.11 -8.42 21.86
C ALA A 180 18.74 -6.95 22.08
N GLY A 181 17.54 -6.50 21.68
CA GLY A 181 17.01 -5.17 21.97
C GLY A 181 17.58 -4.02 21.12
N ASN A 182 18.53 -4.29 20.22
CA ASN A 182 19.12 -3.33 19.30
C ASN A 182 18.72 -3.60 17.83
N TYR A 183 17.61 -4.29 17.61
CA TYR A 183 17.03 -4.57 16.30
C TYR A 183 15.65 -3.93 16.19
N TYR A 184 15.36 -3.34 15.04
CA TYR A 184 14.08 -2.73 14.71
C TYR A 184 13.54 -3.35 13.44
N TRP A 185 12.22 -3.47 13.31
CA TRP A 185 11.61 -3.82 12.01
C TRP A 185 11.79 -2.67 11.03
N ASN A 186 12.15 -2.99 9.81
CA ASN A 186 12.19 -2.03 8.71
C ASN A 186 10.76 -1.69 8.29
N SER A 187 10.35 -0.45 8.50
CA SER A 187 8.99 0.00 8.16
C SER A 187 8.78 0.24 6.66
N GLY A 188 9.84 0.27 5.85
CA GLY A 188 9.75 0.67 4.44
C GLY A 188 9.43 2.15 4.23
N MET A 189 9.57 2.98 5.26
CA MET A 189 9.47 4.44 5.18
C MET A 189 10.85 5.07 5.20
N PHE A 190 11.05 6.14 4.43
CA PHE A 190 12.35 6.81 4.32
C PHE A 190 12.19 8.33 4.28
N CYS A 191 13.24 9.06 4.71
CA CYS A 191 13.32 10.50 4.62
C CYS A 191 14.72 10.93 4.23
N PHE A 192 14.86 11.72 3.15
CA PHE A 192 16.16 12.16 2.64
C PHE A 192 15.98 13.32 1.64
N LYS A 193 17.08 13.97 1.22
CA LYS A 193 17.07 14.86 0.05
C LYS A 193 17.04 14.03 -1.23
N ALA A 194 16.22 14.44 -2.20
CA ALA A 194 16.09 13.75 -3.50
C ALA A 194 17.45 13.54 -4.18
N GLY A 195 18.30 14.56 -4.22
CA GLY A 195 19.62 14.48 -4.83
C GLY A 195 20.57 13.55 -4.09
N VAL A 196 20.55 13.55 -2.75
CA VAL A 196 21.41 12.65 -1.94
C VAL A 196 21.08 11.18 -2.24
N PHE A 197 19.79 10.86 -2.32
CA PHE A 197 19.37 9.50 -2.71
C PHE A 197 19.82 9.15 -4.13
N LEU A 198 19.68 10.07 -5.10
CA LEU A 198 20.11 9.84 -6.48
C LEU A 198 21.62 9.64 -6.62
N ASP A 199 22.42 10.38 -5.85
CA ASP A 199 23.89 10.21 -5.81
C ASP A 199 24.30 8.86 -5.22
N GLU A 200 23.66 8.43 -4.13
CA GLU A 200 23.89 7.12 -3.52
C GLU A 200 23.44 5.99 -4.46
N LEU A 201 22.27 6.14 -5.10
CA LEU A 201 21.79 5.18 -6.10
C LEU A 201 22.77 5.05 -7.28
N LYS A 202 23.29 6.18 -7.78
CA LYS A 202 24.30 6.20 -8.84
C LYS A 202 25.59 5.49 -8.41
N THR A 203 25.96 5.63 -7.14
CA THR A 203 27.18 5.01 -6.58
C THR A 203 27.04 3.50 -6.43
N TYR A 204 25.91 3.04 -5.84
CA TYR A 204 25.74 1.65 -5.45
C TYR A 204 24.95 0.78 -6.42
N SER A 205 24.16 1.40 -7.29
CA SER A 205 23.35 0.73 -8.32
C SER A 205 23.27 1.57 -9.59
N PRO A 206 24.43 1.80 -10.26
CA PRO A 206 24.54 2.71 -11.41
C PRO A 206 23.63 2.33 -12.58
N GLU A 207 23.38 1.05 -12.81
CA GLU A 207 22.50 0.58 -13.88
C GLU A 207 21.05 1.02 -13.63
N ILE A 208 20.55 0.91 -12.39
CA ILE A 208 19.21 1.40 -12.04
C ILE A 208 19.13 2.92 -12.22
N TYR A 209 20.15 3.66 -11.79
CA TYR A 209 20.19 5.12 -11.94
C TYR A 209 20.15 5.54 -13.42
N GLU A 210 21.04 5.00 -14.28
CA GLU A 210 21.14 5.42 -15.67
C GLU A 210 19.91 5.03 -16.49
N THR A 211 19.39 3.81 -16.28
CA THR A 211 18.16 3.37 -16.98
C THR A 211 16.91 4.12 -16.52
N SER A 212 16.81 4.45 -15.21
CA SER A 212 15.74 5.30 -14.69
C SER A 212 15.82 6.72 -15.26
N LYS A 213 17.03 7.28 -15.40
CA LYS A 213 17.26 8.59 -16.00
C LYS A 213 16.79 8.64 -17.45
N ILE A 214 17.16 7.64 -18.26
CA ILE A 214 16.71 7.51 -19.64
C ILE A 214 15.18 7.40 -19.71
N ALA A 215 14.58 6.58 -18.85
CA ALA A 215 13.12 6.41 -18.78
C ALA A 215 12.41 7.72 -18.41
N PHE A 216 12.96 8.49 -17.48
CA PHE A 216 12.43 9.78 -17.07
C PHE A 216 12.56 10.85 -18.18
N GLU A 217 13.71 10.94 -18.86
CA GLU A 217 13.92 11.86 -19.97
C GLU A 217 12.99 11.60 -21.16
N ASN A 218 12.64 10.32 -21.40
CA ASN A 218 11.72 9.89 -22.45
C ASN A 218 10.23 9.97 -22.04
N ALA A 219 9.93 10.28 -20.77
CA ALA A 219 8.58 10.28 -20.24
C ALA A 219 7.70 11.36 -20.88
N THR A 220 6.41 11.09 -20.94
CA THR A 220 5.43 12.12 -21.29
C THR A 220 5.00 12.86 -20.04
N ASN A 221 5.21 14.18 -20.03
CA ASN A 221 4.83 15.05 -18.92
C ASN A 221 3.68 15.98 -19.34
N THR A 222 2.55 15.90 -18.66
CA THR A 222 1.37 16.74 -18.89
C THR A 222 0.84 17.25 -17.56
N ASN A 223 0.94 18.57 -17.33
CA ASN A 223 0.56 19.23 -16.08
C ASN A 223 1.21 18.56 -14.85
N ASN A 224 0.41 17.86 -14.05
CA ASN A 224 0.82 17.18 -12.82
C ASN A 224 0.98 15.64 -13.00
N LEU A 225 1.09 15.15 -14.23
CA LEU A 225 1.11 13.74 -14.55
C LEU A 225 2.31 13.37 -15.42
N ILE A 226 3.17 12.48 -14.90
CA ILE A 226 4.32 11.92 -15.60
C ILE A 226 3.99 10.47 -15.97
N ARG A 227 4.10 10.11 -17.24
CA ARG A 227 3.89 8.74 -17.73
C ARG A 227 5.19 8.19 -18.28
N ILE A 228 5.68 7.14 -17.65
CA ILE A 228 6.85 6.40 -18.14
C ILE A 228 6.42 5.49 -19.28
N LYS A 229 7.25 5.40 -20.33
CA LYS A 229 6.98 4.48 -21.43
C LYS A 229 7.25 3.04 -21.01
N HIS A 230 6.44 2.12 -21.51
CA HIS A 230 6.54 0.70 -21.15
C HIS A 230 7.92 0.10 -21.48
N GLU A 231 8.43 0.40 -22.67
CA GLU A 231 9.73 -0.08 -23.14
C GLU A 231 10.91 0.41 -22.29
N ASP A 232 10.86 1.70 -21.88
CA ASP A 232 11.91 2.27 -21.03
C ASP A 232 11.85 1.69 -19.62
N MET A 233 10.63 1.56 -19.05
CA MET A 233 10.44 0.94 -17.73
C MET A 233 10.86 -0.52 -17.69
N ALA A 234 10.64 -1.27 -18.80
CA ALA A 234 11.03 -2.67 -18.92
C ALA A 234 12.56 -2.87 -18.86
N ASN A 235 13.33 -1.86 -19.24
CA ASN A 235 14.80 -1.90 -19.23
C ASN A 235 15.40 -1.59 -17.85
N ILE A 236 14.62 -1.07 -16.89
CA ILE A 236 15.13 -0.78 -15.55
C ILE A 236 15.23 -2.08 -14.76
N PRO A 237 16.39 -2.42 -14.16
CA PRO A 237 16.52 -3.57 -13.27
C PRO A 237 15.56 -3.45 -12.08
N GLU A 238 14.95 -4.56 -11.71
CA GLU A 238 14.05 -4.62 -10.55
C GLU A 238 14.86 -4.78 -9.26
N ASP A 239 14.76 -3.81 -8.35
CA ASP A 239 15.38 -3.90 -7.02
C ASP A 239 14.66 -3.02 -6.00
N SER A 240 14.75 -3.38 -4.71
CA SER A 240 14.26 -2.55 -3.62
C SER A 240 15.26 -1.45 -3.25
N ILE A 241 14.79 -0.36 -2.67
CA ILE A 241 15.66 0.69 -2.13
C ILE A 241 16.61 0.12 -1.06
N ASP A 242 16.15 -0.88 -0.31
CA ASP A 242 16.93 -1.53 0.74
C ASP A 242 18.20 -2.16 0.15
N TYR A 243 18.05 -3.06 -0.84
CA TYR A 243 19.17 -3.73 -1.50
C TYR A 243 19.97 -2.81 -2.43
N ALA A 244 19.29 -1.90 -3.13
CA ALA A 244 19.96 -1.02 -4.09
C ALA A 244 20.87 0.00 -3.39
N VAL A 245 20.45 0.53 -2.23
CA VAL A 245 21.11 1.67 -1.56
C VAL A 245 21.30 1.46 -0.07
N MET A 246 20.22 1.18 0.69
CA MET A 246 20.25 1.32 2.16
C MET A 246 21.22 0.37 2.85
N GLU A 247 21.37 -0.86 2.34
CA GLU A 247 22.29 -1.85 2.89
C GLU A 247 23.78 -1.55 2.58
N LYS A 248 24.03 -0.72 1.55
CA LYS A 248 25.38 -0.44 1.04
C LYS A 248 25.92 0.92 1.48
N SER A 249 25.02 1.85 1.78
CA SER A 249 25.36 3.23 2.08
C SER A 249 25.83 3.42 3.52
N ASN A 250 26.88 4.24 3.69
CA ASN A 250 27.45 4.56 5.00
C ASN A 250 26.82 5.81 5.67
N ILE A 251 25.83 6.44 5.01
CA ILE A 251 25.18 7.65 5.53
C ILE A 251 23.78 7.38 6.07
N VAL A 252 23.42 6.10 6.22
CA VAL A 252 22.08 5.71 6.70
C VAL A 252 21.94 5.91 8.19
N LYS A 253 20.83 6.49 8.59
CA LYS A 253 20.37 6.62 9.98
C LYS A 253 19.05 5.91 10.15
N VAL A 254 18.82 5.29 11.29
CA VAL A 254 17.53 4.77 11.70
C VAL A 254 16.97 5.62 12.85
N ILE A 255 15.66 5.87 12.82
CA ILE A 255 14.98 6.49 13.96
C ILE A 255 14.07 5.45 14.60
N PRO A 256 14.35 5.06 15.86
CA PRO A 256 13.43 4.22 16.62
C PRO A 256 12.05 4.86 16.70
N SER A 257 11.02 4.13 16.30
CA SER A 257 9.67 4.67 16.09
C SER A 257 8.63 3.80 16.78
N ASN A 258 8.03 4.31 17.86
CA ASN A 258 6.93 3.64 18.55
C ASN A 258 5.59 4.33 18.20
N ILE A 259 5.21 4.24 16.94
CA ILE A 259 4.13 5.00 16.32
C ILE A 259 2.83 4.20 16.16
N SER A 260 2.69 3.08 16.86
CA SER A 260 1.58 2.14 16.69
C SER A 260 1.39 1.76 15.21
N TRP A 261 2.46 1.29 14.59
CA TRP A 261 2.53 0.93 13.18
C TRP A 261 2.08 -0.51 12.93
N SER A 262 1.37 -0.71 11.83
CA SER A 262 1.02 -2.02 11.29
C SER A 262 1.08 -1.99 9.75
N ASP A 263 1.63 -3.04 9.14
CA ASP A 263 1.59 -3.21 7.68
C ASP A 263 0.23 -3.72 7.18
N VAL A 264 -0.68 -4.11 8.09
CA VAL A 264 -1.99 -4.73 7.78
C VAL A 264 -1.83 -5.81 6.69
N GLY A 265 -0.78 -6.62 6.81
CA GLY A 265 -0.34 -7.54 5.77
C GLY A 265 -1.10 -8.87 5.73
N SER A 266 -1.96 -9.14 6.72
CA SER A 266 -2.72 -10.38 6.86
C SER A 266 -4.05 -10.14 7.58
N PHE A 267 -4.96 -11.12 7.54
CA PHE A 267 -6.19 -11.04 8.34
C PHE A 267 -5.92 -11.12 9.84
N ASP A 268 -4.85 -11.79 10.27
CA ASP A 268 -4.46 -11.81 11.67
C ASP A 268 -4.05 -10.39 12.13
N SER A 269 -3.22 -9.68 11.35
CA SER A 269 -2.88 -8.29 11.65
C SER A 269 -4.09 -7.35 11.53
N LEU A 270 -4.98 -7.55 10.56
CA LEU A 270 -6.22 -6.78 10.44
C LEU A 270 -7.12 -6.96 11.67
N TYR A 271 -7.23 -8.19 12.19
CA TYR A 271 -8.00 -8.47 13.42
C TYR A 271 -7.48 -7.65 14.61
N GLU A 272 -6.17 -7.54 14.77
CA GLU A 272 -5.59 -6.77 15.88
C GLU A 272 -5.92 -5.26 15.79
N GLU A 273 -6.07 -4.74 14.58
CA GLU A 273 -6.28 -3.32 14.34
C GLU A 273 -7.75 -2.86 14.38
N LEU A 274 -8.70 -3.79 14.16
CA LEU A 274 -10.13 -3.48 14.16
C LEU A 274 -10.72 -3.42 15.58
N PRO A 275 -11.76 -2.59 15.80
CA PRO A 275 -12.48 -2.57 17.07
C PRO A 275 -13.17 -3.90 17.34
N LYS A 276 -13.23 -4.28 18.62
CA LYS A 276 -13.77 -5.56 19.08
C LYS A 276 -14.87 -5.36 20.11
N ASP A 277 -15.82 -6.29 20.16
CA ASP A 277 -16.84 -6.39 21.19
C ASP A 277 -16.29 -7.02 22.50
N GLU A 278 -17.15 -7.20 23.49
CA GLU A 278 -16.82 -7.81 24.78
C GLU A 278 -16.34 -9.27 24.70
N ASN A 279 -16.68 -9.98 23.62
CA ASN A 279 -16.27 -11.34 23.34
C ASN A 279 -15.07 -11.39 22.37
N ASN A 280 -14.41 -10.26 22.12
CA ASN A 280 -13.30 -10.09 21.17
C ASN A 280 -13.66 -10.47 19.72
N ASN A 281 -14.93 -10.41 19.30
CA ASN A 281 -15.26 -10.44 17.88
C ASN A 281 -15.10 -9.03 17.30
N THR A 282 -14.71 -8.93 16.04
CA THR A 282 -14.70 -7.62 15.35
C THR A 282 -16.10 -7.06 15.26
N ILE A 283 -16.25 -5.76 15.57
CA ILE A 283 -17.54 -5.06 15.47
C ILE A 283 -17.93 -4.93 14.00
N ASN A 284 -19.10 -5.48 13.67
CA ASN A 284 -19.70 -5.40 12.33
C ASN A 284 -21.23 -5.41 12.47
N ASP A 285 -21.91 -4.40 11.94
CA ASP A 285 -23.37 -4.24 12.05
C ASP A 285 -24.16 -5.41 11.40
N ASN A 286 -23.51 -6.16 10.53
CA ASN A 286 -24.10 -7.34 9.89
C ASN A 286 -23.79 -8.66 10.63
N HIS A 287 -23.07 -8.62 11.75
CA HIS A 287 -22.73 -9.79 12.54
C HIS A 287 -23.68 -10.02 13.71
N ILE A 288 -24.16 -11.24 13.86
CA ILE A 288 -24.92 -11.71 15.01
C ILE A 288 -24.11 -12.86 15.63
N ALA A 289 -23.57 -12.64 16.82
CA ALA A 289 -22.78 -13.64 17.54
C ALA A 289 -23.60 -14.26 18.67
N ILE A 290 -23.69 -15.60 18.72
CA ILE A 290 -24.28 -16.37 19.83
C ILE A 290 -23.18 -17.33 20.28
N ASP A 291 -22.77 -17.22 21.55
CA ASP A 291 -21.72 -18.07 22.17
C ASP A 291 -20.43 -18.17 21.35
N SER A 292 -20.13 -17.08 20.61
CA SER A 292 -18.99 -17.01 19.67
C SER A 292 -17.99 -15.95 20.13
N LYS A 293 -16.67 -16.24 20.02
CA LYS A 293 -15.62 -15.36 20.52
C LYS A 293 -14.37 -15.35 19.67
N ASN A 294 -13.58 -14.28 19.78
CA ASN A 294 -12.28 -14.09 19.11
C ASN A 294 -12.34 -14.18 17.58
N ASN A 295 -13.45 -13.87 16.93
CA ASN A 295 -13.59 -13.99 15.49
C ASN A 295 -13.36 -12.67 14.78
N LEU A 296 -12.67 -12.70 13.64
CA LEU A 296 -12.72 -11.65 12.66
C LEU A 296 -13.91 -11.92 11.73
N VAL A 297 -14.91 -11.04 11.75
CA VAL A 297 -16.06 -11.12 10.85
C VAL A 297 -16.15 -9.84 10.04
N TYR A 298 -16.09 -9.97 8.73
CA TYR A 298 -16.25 -8.88 7.77
C TYR A 298 -17.34 -9.26 6.77
N GLY A 299 -18.37 -8.43 6.69
CA GLY A 299 -19.45 -8.60 5.72
C GLY A 299 -20.07 -7.25 5.39
N VAL A 300 -20.34 -7.01 4.11
CA VAL A 300 -20.84 -5.72 3.61
C VAL A 300 -22.35 -5.72 3.47
N GLU A 301 -22.95 -6.77 2.91
CA GLU A 301 -24.36 -6.77 2.51
C GLU A 301 -25.21 -7.77 3.28
N ARG A 302 -24.70 -9.00 3.49
CA ARG A 302 -25.47 -10.08 4.10
C ARG A 302 -25.32 -10.11 5.61
N LYS A 303 -26.38 -10.51 6.32
CA LYS A 303 -26.27 -10.88 7.74
C LYS A 303 -25.42 -12.14 7.88
N ILE A 304 -24.47 -12.10 8.79
CA ILE A 304 -23.60 -13.22 9.15
C ILE A 304 -23.92 -13.61 10.57
N ALA A 305 -24.40 -14.81 10.77
CA ALA A 305 -24.64 -15.35 12.12
C ALA A 305 -23.56 -16.38 12.46
N THR A 306 -23.00 -16.28 13.64
CA THR A 306 -22.04 -17.25 14.19
C THR A 306 -22.60 -17.83 15.49
N VAL A 307 -22.55 -19.14 15.62
CA VAL A 307 -23.08 -19.86 16.79
C VAL A 307 -22.05 -20.87 17.27
N ASP A 308 -21.62 -20.75 18.53
CA ASP A 308 -20.70 -21.68 19.21
C ASP A 308 -19.39 -21.91 18.44
N ILE A 309 -18.79 -20.81 17.92
CA ILE A 309 -17.50 -20.87 17.22
C ILE A 309 -16.49 -19.87 17.78
N GLU A 310 -15.22 -20.21 17.65
CA GLU A 310 -14.11 -19.36 18.11
C GLU A 310 -12.90 -19.38 17.17
N ASP A 311 -12.09 -18.32 17.24
CA ASP A 311 -10.81 -18.19 16.54
C ASP A 311 -10.91 -18.33 15.01
N LEU A 312 -11.97 -17.83 14.41
CA LEU A 312 -12.19 -17.86 12.97
C LEU A 312 -12.04 -16.48 12.33
N ILE A 313 -11.67 -16.52 11.06
CA ILE A 313 -11.68 -15.41 10.11
C ILE A 313 -12.79 -15.72 9.11
N ILE A 314 -13.81 -14.88 9.05
CA ILE A 314 -14.98 -15.00 8.18
C ILE A 314 -15.11 -13.71 7.38
N ILE A 315 -14.87 -13.79 6.07
CA ILE A 315 -14.86 -12.64 5.19
C ILE A 315 -15.82 -12.86 4.04
N ASP A 316 -16.89 -12.06 3.99
CA ASP A 316 -17.89 -12.09 2.92
C ASP A 316 -17.86 -10.78 2.12
N THR A 317 -17.57 -10.86 0.84
CA THR A 317 -17.55 -9.74 -0.10
C THR A 317 -18.72 -9.76 -1.09
N GLY A 318 -19.73 -10.60 -0.81
CA GLY A 318 -20.90 -10.76 -1.67
C GLY A 318 -20.66 -11.74 -2.84
N ASP A 319 -19.48 -11.70 -3.45
CA ASP A 319 -19.06 -12.57 -4.56
C ASP A 319 -18.15 -13.72 -4.11
N ALA A 320 -17.58 -13.63 -2.93
CA ALA A 320 -16.71 -14.65 -2.37
C ALA A 320 -16.80 -14.68 -0.84
N LEU A 321 -16.77 -15.90 -0.29
CA LEU A 321 -16.73 -16.16 1.13
C LEU A 321 -15.43 -16.89 1.49
N LEU A 322 -14.62 -16.31 2.37
CA LEU A 322 -13.46 -16.96 2.98
C LEU A 322 -13.77 -17.31 4.43
N ILE A 323 -13.52 -18.56 4.79
CA ILE A 323 -13.51 -19.01 6.18
C ILE A 323 -12.15 -19.63 6.46
N SER A 324 -11.46 -19.13 7.47
CA SER A 324 -10.14 -19.59 7.85
C SER A 324 -9.99 -19.63 9.37
N LYS A 325 -9.12 -20.48 9.89
CA LYS A 325 -8.67 -20.41 11.28
C LYS A 325 -7.70 -19.23 11.45
N LYS A 326 -7.77 -18.49 12.55
CA LYS A 326 -6.76 -17.52 12.93
C LYS A 326 -5.37 -18.17 12.98
N GLY A 327 -4.33 -17.41 12.65
CA GLY A 327 -2.96 -17.91 12.48
C GLY A 327 -2.71 -18.64 11.15
N SER A 328 -3.70 -18.71 10.26
CA SER A 328 -3.56 -19.35 8.94
C SER A 328 -3.61 -18.38 7.76
N SER A 329 -3.70 -17.07 7.98
CA SER A 329 -3.90 -16.03 6.97
C SER A 329 -2.86 -16.05 5.85
N GLN A 330 -1.61 -16.42 6.14
CA GLN A 330 -0.56 -16.50 5.12
C GLN A 330 -0.87 -17.54 4.01
N LYS A 331 -1.75 -18.50 4.29
CA LYS A 331 -2.16 -19.52 3.31
C LYS A 331 -3.16 -18.98 2.28
N VAL A 332 -3.77 -17.81 2.51
CA VAL A 332 -4.77 -17.20 1.63
C VAL A 332 -4.20 -16.95 0.23
N LYS A 333 -2.90 -16.62 0.11
CA LYS A 333 -2.26 -16.48 -1.20
C LYS A 333 -2.41 -17.71 -2.09
N LYS A 334 -2.44 -18.93 -1.52
CA LYS A 334 -2.65 -20.17 -2.26
C LYS A 334 -4.05 -20.28 -2.87
N VAL A 335 -5.05 -19.64 -2.25
CA VAL A 335 -6.40 -19.55 -2.83
C VAL A 335 -6.35 -18.70 -4.09
N VAL A 336 -5.66 -17.56 -4.03
CA VAL A 336 -5.48 -16.66 -5.19
C VAL A 336 -4.73 -17.36 -6.33
N GLU A 337 -3.69 -18.15 -6.02
CA GLU A 337 -2.95 -18.97 -7.00
C GLU A 337 -3.90 -19.93 -7.72
N LYS A 338 -4.74 -20.67 -6.98
CA LYS A 338 -5.74 -21.60 -7.55
C LYS A 338 -6.81 -20.90 -8.39
N LEU A 339 -7.23 -19.68 -7.99
CA LEU A 339 -8.16 -18.89 -8.79
C LEU A 339 -7.55 -18.47 -10.12
N LYS A 340 -6.26 -18.11 -10.14
CA LYS A 340 -5.50 -17.82 -11.37
C LYS A 340 -5.38 -19.05 -12.26
N GLU A 341 -5.02 -20.20 -11.70
CA GLU A 341 -4.93 -21.47 -12.43
C GLU A 341 -6.26 -21.87 -13.10
N SER A 342 -7.38 -21.59 -12.43
CA SER A 342 -8.73 -21.85 -12.96
C SER A 342 -9.26 -20.73 -13.87
N ASN A 343 -8.45 -19.71 -14.20
CA ASN A 343 -8.86 -18.52 -14.96
C ASN A 343 -10.08 -17.77 -14.37
N SER A 344 -10.31 -17.89 -13.06
CA SER A 344 -11.39 -17.16 -12.38
C SER A 344 -11.06 -15.68 -12.26
N GLN A 345 -12.02 -14.81 -12.55
CA GLN A 345 -11.87 -13.36 -12.38
C GLN A 345 -11.94 -12.91 -10.92
N LEU A 346 -12.30 -13.78 -9.98
CA LEU A 346 -12.42 -13.45 -8.56
C LEU A 346 -11.10 -13.03 -7.89
N HIS A 347 -9.95 -13.30 -8.50
CA HIS A 347 -8.69 -12.76 -8.01
C HIS A 347 -8.44 -11.33 -8.50
N ASN A 348 -9.08 -10.90 -9.56
CA ASN A 348 -8.80 -9.68 -10.30
C ASN A 348 -9.74 -8.53 -9.95
N ILE A 349 -11.04 -8.78 -9.92
CA ILE A 349 -12.05 -7.75 -9.76
C ILE A 349 -13.20 -8.22 -8.84
N HIS A 350 -13.80 -7.29 -8.12
CA HIS A 350 -15.08 -7.46 -7.42
C HIS A 350 -16.26 -7.35 -8.39
N LEU A 351 -17.47 -7.65 -7.91
CA LEU A 351 -18.70 -7.36 -8.64
C LEU A 351 -18.79 -5.88 -9.03
N THR A 352 -18.29 -4.99 -8.17
CA THR A 352 -18.19 -3.56 -8.48
C THR A 352 -16.79 -3.22 -8.99
N GLY A 353 -16.74 -2.62 -10.19
CA GLY A 353 -15.50 -2.12 -10.81
C GLY A 353 -15.53 -0.60 -10.93
N TYR A 354 -14.49 0.06 -10.41
CA TYR A 354 -14.32 1.50 -10.51
C TYR A 354 -13.68 1.90 -11.82
N ARG A 355 -14.09 3.05 -12.35
CA ARG A 355 -13.67 3.59 -13.65
C ARG A 355 -13.52 5.12 -13.55
N PRO A 356 -12.81 5.78 -14.49
CA PRO A 356 -12.64 7.24 -14.50
C PRO A 356 -13.96 8.03 -14.55
N TRP A 357 -15.04 7.40 -14.90
CA TRP A 357 -16.36 8.01 -15.01
C TRP A 357 -17.32 7.66 -13.86
N GLY A 358 -16.91 6.79 -12.94
CA GLY A 358 -17.73 6.30 -11.85
C GLY A 358 -17.55 4.81 -11.59
N SER A 359 -18.62 4.05 -11.43
CA SER A 359 -18.54 2.62 -11.17
C SER A 359 -19.58 1.82 -11.95
N TYR A 360 -19.36 0.51 -12.04
CA TYR A 360 -20.39 -0.43 -12.43
C TYR A 360 -20.42 -1.60 -11.44
N THR A 361 -21.61 -2.10 -11.15
CA THR A 361 -21.81 -3.32 -10.36
C THR A 361 -22.47 -4.38 -11.21
N VAL A 362 -21.87 -5.56 -11.32
CA VAL A 362 -22.47 -6.71 -11.97
C VAL A 362 -23.57 -7.24 -11.04
N LEU A 363 -24.81 -7.15 -11.46
CA LEU A 363 -25.98 -7.62 -10.72
C LEU A 363 -26.26 -9.10 -11.02
N GLU A 364 -26.11 -9.48 -12.28
CA GLU A 364 -26.30 -10.86 -12.73
C GLU A 364 -25.47 -11.13 -13.98
N GLU A 365 -24.90 -12.31 -14.07
CA GLU A 365 -24.15 -12.78 -15.24
C GLU A 365 -24.50 -14.24 -15.52
N SER A 366 -24.90 -14.53 -16.74
CA SER A 366 -25.19 -15.88 -17.20
C SER A 366 -24.76 -16.04 -18.66
N ASN A 367 -24.86 -17.26 -19.17
CA ASN A 367 -24.51 -17.52 -20.56
C ASN A 367 -25.39 -16.69 -21.51
N GLY A 368 -24.76 -15.77 -22.24
CA GLY A 368 -25.41 -14.91 -23.24
C GLY A 368 -25.90 -13.56 -22.75
N TYR A 369 -25.89 -13.25 -21.44
CA TYR A 369 -26.24 -11.92 -20.96
C TYR A 369 -25.50 -11.52 -19.65
N LYS A 370 -25.43 -10.20 -19.45
CA LYS A 370 -24.89 -9.60 -18.21
C LYS A 370 -25.69 -8.34 -17.87
N ILE A 371 -26.18 -8.26 -16.64
CA ILE A 371 -26.88 -7.08 -16.10
C ILE A 371 -25.91 -6.31 -15.23
N LYS A 372 -25.80 -5.00 -15.46
CA LYS A 372 -24.96 -4.10 -14.68
C LYS A 372 -25.75 -2.89 -14.22
N ARG A 373 -25.56 -2.48 -12.98
CA ARG A 373 -25.86 -1.13 -12.54
C ARG A 373 -24.64 -0.25 -12.85
N ILE A 374 -24.86 0.90 -13.46
CA ILE A 374 -23.82 1.86 -13.81
C ILE A 374 -24.12 3.17 -13.08
N GLU A 375 -23.11 3.68 -12.37
CA GLU A 375 -23.17 4.94 -11.66
C GLU A 375 -22.12 5.88 -12.29
N VAL A 376 -22.58 7.02 -12.84
CA VAL A 376 -21.70 8.00 -13.48
C VAL A 376 -21.59 9.22 -12.57
N ASN A 377 -20.36 9.58 -12.20
CA ASN A 377 -20.09 10.73 -11.34
C ASN A 377 -20.47 12.05 -12.03
N PRO A 378 -20.89 13.07 -11.28
CA PRO A 378 -21.22 14.38 -11.82
C PRO A 378 -20.10 14.94 -12.70
N GLY A 379 -20.45 15.45 -13.89
CA GLY A 379 -19.50 15.99 -14.86
C GLY A 379 -18.65 14.97 -15.64
N LYS A 380 -18.76 13.69 -15.31
CA LYS A 380 -18.07 12.61 -16.05
C LYS A 380 -18.98 12.05 -17.16
N ARG A 381 -18.40 11.30 -18.08
CA ARG A 381 -19.11 10.67 -19.19
C ARG A 381 -18.57 9.28 -19.52
N LEU A 382 -19.44 8.42 -19.98
CA LEU A 382 -19.06 7.12 -20.52
C LEU A 382 -18.37 7.28 -21.88
N SER A 383 -17.46 6.37 -22.19
CA SER A 383 -16.85 6.29 -23.52
C SER A 383 -17.91 5.89 -24.55
N LEU A 384 -17.86 6.51 -25.74
CA LEU A 384 -18.68 6.04 -26.86
C LEU A 384 -18.19 4.66 -27.28
N GLN A 385 -19.10 3.68 -27.28
CA GLN A 385 -18.81 2.30 -27.64
C GLN A 385 -19.69 1.85 -28.83
N LYS A 386 -19.13 0.99 -29.67
CA LYS A 386 -19.83 0.31 -30.73
C LYS A 386 -19.58 -1.19 -30.60
N HIS A 387 -20.66 -1.98 -30.58
CA HIS A 387 -20.56 -3.42 -30.43
C HIS A 387 -20.99 -4.11 -31.74
N PHE A 388 -20.23 -5.13 -32.15
CA PHE A 388 -20.51 -5.90 -33.38
C PHE A 388 -21.24 -7.23 -33.10
N HIS A 389 -21.09 -7.74 -31.85
CA HIS A 389 -21.57 -9.08 -31.49
C HIS A 389 -22.51 -9.11 -30.28
N ARG A 390 -22.85 -7.95 -29.73
CA ARG A 390 -23.79 -7.83 -28.61
C ARG A 390 -24.68 -6.60 -28.78
N SER A 391 -25.86 -6.63 -28.20
CA SER A 391 -26.73 -5.46 -28.00
C SER A 391 -26.71 -5.02 -26.55
N GLU A 392 -26.96 -3.74 -26.29
CA GLU A 392 -27.14 -3.17 -24.98
C GLU A 392 -28.52 -2.54 -24.86
N HIS A 393 -29.17 -2.79 -23.74
CA HIS A 393 -30.43 -2.17 -23.36
C HIS A 393 -30.19 -1.33 -22.12
N TRP A 394 -30.46 -0.04 -22.23
CA TRP A 394 -30.31 0.92 -21.15
C TRP A 394 -31.67 1.23 -20.53
N ILE A 395 -31.78 1.15 -19.18
CA ILE A 395 -33.03 1.37 -18.45
C ILE A 395 -32.78 2.50 -17.46
#